data_fffd705303a284bd3b7bda05b4272054
#
_entry.id   fffd705303a284bd3b7bda05b4272054
#
_cell.length_a   1.000
_cell.length_b   1.000
_cell.length_c   1.000
_cell.angle_alpha   90.00
_cell.angle_beta   90.00
_cell.angle_gamma   90.00
#
_symmetry.space_group_name_H-M   'P 1'
#
loop_
_entity.id
_entity.type
_entity.pdbx_description
1 polymer ?
#
loop_
_entity_poly.entity_id
_entity_poly.type
_entity_poly.pdbx_seq_one_letter_code
_entity_poly.pdbx_strand_id
1 'polypeptide(L)'
;ANLMDGLSSEAFKKVGSSNLANAIKRAPGVSIMGGKYVYVRGLGDRYTKSVLNGIDIPGLDPDRNTIQMDLFPTNILDNVQIIKSFTADLPADFTGGLVNIVTKEFPSKKSPALSISLGYNPDMHFKSDYRSYKGSSTDFFAFDNGQRKIPIENNLSSFDKQALNVLYT
;
A
#
# COMPACT_ATOMS: atom_id res chain seq x y z
N ALA A 1 -30.59 9.37 -10.68
CA ALA A 1 -29.58 8.34 -11.01
C ALA A 1 -28.48 8.46 -9.99
N ASN A 2 -28.28 7.43 -9.17
CA ASN A 2 -27.16 7.40 -8.21
C ASN A 2 -25.86 7.24 -9.01
N LEU A 3 -24.96 8.20 -8.87
CA LEU A 3 -23.64 8.14 -9.51
C LEU A 3 -22.72 7.27 -8.63
N MET A 4 -22.76 5.97 -8.90
CA MET A 4 -21.94 4.97 -8.20
C MET A 4 -21.04 4.27 -9.21
N ASP A 5 -19.75 4.29 -8.96
CA ASP A 5 -18.77 3.52 -9.74
C ASP A 5 -18.27 2.35 -8.88
N GLY A 6 -18.38 1.13 -9.41
CA GLY A 6 -17.90 -0.08 -8.78
C GLY A 6 -16.66 -0.63 -9.48
N LEU A 7 -15.65 -1.00 -8.72
CA LEU A 7 -14.48 -1.74 -9.18
C LEU A 7 -14.54 -3.15 -8.60
N SER A 8 -14.83 -4.14 -9.45
CA SER A 8 -14.92 -5.55 -9.04
C SER A 8 -13.55 -6.21 -8.92
N SER A 9 -13.51 -7.37 -8.23
CA SER A 9 -12.30 -8.19 -8.10
C SER A 9 -11.70 -8.60 -9.46
N GLU A 10 -12.54 -8.78 -10.48
CA GLU A 10 -12.08 -9.07 -11.84
C GLU A 10 -11.35 -7.87 -12.47
N ALA A 11 -11.82 -6.65 -12.20
CA ALA A 11 -11.16 -5.43 -12.67
C ALA A 11 -9.77 -5.31 -12.03
N PHE A 12 -9.60 -5.66 -10.75
CA PHE A 12 -8.30 -5.64 -10.08
C PHE A 12 -7.32 -6.66 -10.69
N LYS A 13 -7.79 -7.86 -11.01
CA LYS A 13 -6.97 -8.90 -11.66
C LYS A 13 -6.49 -8.48 -13.05
N LYS A 14 -7.36 -7.91 -13.86
CA LYS A 14 -7.02 -7.41 -15.21
C LYS A 14 -5.97 -6.30 -15.17
N VAL A 15 -5.97 -5.51 -14.11
CA VAL A 15 -5.07 -4.37 -13.95
C VAL A 15 -3.69 -4.79 -13.46
N GLY A 16 -3.57 -5.96 -12.82
CA GLY A 16 -2.32 -6.42 -12.21
C GLY A 16 -1.86 -5.53 -11.06
N SER A 17 -2.76 -4.72 -10.49
CA SER A 17 -2.42 -3.81 -9.39
C SER A 17 -2.26 -4.57 -8.09
N SER A 18 -1.13 -4.38 -7.42
CA SER A 18 -0.82 -5.03 -6.15
C SER A 18 -1.58 -4.43 -4.97
N ASN A 19 -1.95 -3.15 -5.05
CA ASN A 19 -2.67 -2.44 -4.00
C ASN A 19 -3.85 -1.64 -4.53
N LEU A 20 -4.76 -1.30 -3.62
CA LEU A 20 -6.00 -0.60 -3.91
C LEU A 20 -5.77 0.81 -4.47
N ALA A 21 -4.76 1.54 -3.99
CA ALA A 21 -4.48 2.89 -4.46
C ALA A 21 -4.23 2.95 -5.98
N ASN A 22 -3.50 1.97 -6.53
CA ASN A 22 -3.24 1.87 -7.96
C ASN A 22 -4.48 1.47 -8.77
N ALA A 23 -5.36 0.66 -8.20
CA ALA A 23 -6.58 0.24 -8.85
C ALA A 23 -7.62 1.37 -8.94
N ILE A 24 -7.82 2.12 -7.85
CA ILE A 24 -8.80 3.20 -7.74
C ILE A 24 -8.50 4.38 -8.68
N LYS A 25 -7.24 4.65 -9.01
CA LYS A 25 -6.86 5.71 -9.97
C LYS A 25 -7.59 5.65 -11.31
N ARG A 26 -8.12 4.48 -11.65
CA ARG A 26 -8.84 4.27 -12.92
C ARG A 26 -10.33 4.63 -12.85
N ALA A 27 -10.87 4.82 -11.65
CA ALA A 27 -12.24 5.24 -11.49
C ALA A 27 -12.40 6.70 -11.95
N PRO A 28 -13.39 7.02 -12.78
CA PRO A 28 -13.61 8.39 -13.26
C PRO A 28 -13.80 9.36 -12.09
N GLY A 29 -13.17 10.53 -12.15
CA GLY A 29 -13.30 11.57 -11.12
C GLY A 29 -12.66 11.21 -9.78
N VAL A 30 -11.76 10.24 -9.76
CA VAL A 30 -10.95 9.86 -8.59
C VAL A 30 -9.49 10.13 -8.87
N SER A 31 -8.81 10.73 -7.92
CA SER A 31 -7.37 10.92 -7.93
C SER A 31 -6.75 10.44 -6.63
N ILE A 32 -5.46 10.09 -6.69
CA ILE A 32 -4.71 9.64 -5.52
C ILE A 32 -3.58 10.64 -5.27
N MET A 33 -3.58 11.23 -4.09
CA MET A 33 -2.53 12.13 -3.65
C MET A 33 -1.50 11.38 -2.81
N GLY A 34 -0.21 11.66 -3.03
CA GLY A 34 0.90 11.02 -2.33
C GLY A 34 0.97 9.49 -2.52
N GLY A 35 0.28 8.94 -3.52
CA GLY A 35 0.19 7.50 -3.74
C GLY A 35 -0.72 6.74 -2.77
N LYS A 36 -1.36 7.40 -1.83
CA LYS A 36 -2.05 6.79 -0.68
C LYS A 36 -3.49 7.27 -0.48
N TYR A 37 -3.74 8.57 -0.59
CA TYR A 37 -5.01 9.18 -0.19
C TYR A 37 -5.93 9.43 -1.37
N VAL A 38 -7.20 9.07 -1.22
CA VAL A 38 -8.23 9.24 -2.25
C VAL A 38 -8.81 10.64 -2.20
N TYR A 39 -8.95 11.22 -3.38
CA TYR A 39 -9.65 12.47 -3.63
C TYR A 39 -10.76 12.19 -4.64
N VAL A 40 -11.98 12.51 -4.29
CA VAL A 40 -13.15 12.33 -5.17
C VAL A 40 -13.59 13.68 -5.69
N ARG A 41 -13.66 13.83 -7.01
CA ARG A 41 -14.03 15.11 -7.69
C ARG A 41 -13.12 16.29 -7.28
N GLY A 42 -11.85 16.01 -7.00
CA GLY A 42 -10.90 17.03 -6.53
C GLY A 42 -11.08 17.47 -5.07
N LEU A 43 -12.04 16.89 -4.35
CA LEU A 43 -12.27 17.17 -2.93
C LEU A 43 -11.41 16.22 -2.09
N GLY A 44 -10.68 16.81 -1.14
CA GLY A 44 -9.75 16.09 -0.28
C GLY A 44 -10.41 15.35 0.87
N ASP A 45 -9.57 14.89 1.77
CA ASP A 45 -9.91 14.02 2.89
C ASP A 45 -10.98 14.58 3.85
N ARG A 46 -11.09 15.90 3.99
CA ARG A 46 -12.16 16.53 4.78
C ARG A 46 -13.56 16.25 4.24
N TYR A 47 -13.67 16.00 2.94
CA TYR A 47 -14.93 15.83 2.22
C TYR A 47 -15.17 14.40 1.72
N THR A 48 -14.14 13.57 1.78
CA THR A 48 -14.18 12.17 1.34
C THR A 48 -14.13 11.25 2.55
N LYS A 49 -15.06 10.30 2.61
CA LYS A 49 -15.10 9.30 3.67
C LYS A 49 -14.73 7.91 3.16
N SER A 50 -14.07 7.13 3.98
CA SER A 50 -13.72 5.74 3.67
C SER A 50 -14.35 4.81 4.70
N VAL A 51 -15.02 3.78 4.20
CA VAL A 51 -15.63 2.74 5.05
C VAL A 51 -15.16 1.36 4.59
N LEU A 52 -15.02 0.43 5.53
CA LEU A 52 -14.68 -0.96 5.28
C LEU A 52 -15.88 -1.84 5.65
N ASN A 53 -16.43 -2.54 4.68
CA ASN A 53 -17.64 -3.36 4.88
C ASN A 53 -18.80 -2.56 5.51
N GLY A 54 -18.92 -1.29 5.14
CA GLY A 54 -19.94 -0.39 5.69
C GLY A 54 -19.60 0.23 7.06
N ILE A 55 -18.48 -0.13 7.67
CA ILE A 55 -18.03 0.40 8.96
C ILE A 55 -17.01 1.52 8.73
N ASP A 56 -17.16 2.60 9.47
CA ASP A 56 -16.25 3.73 9.42
C ASP A 56 -14.86 3.33 9.92
N ILE A 57 -13.82 3.71 9.19
CA ILE A 57 -12.43 3.44 9.55
C ILE A 57 -11.73 4.77 9.82
N PRO A 58 -11.16 4.96 11.01
CA PRO A 58 -10.37 6.14 11.30
C PRO A 58 -9.08 6.16 10.45
N GLY A 59 -8.66 7.33 10.04
CA GLY A 59 -7.35 7.53 9.43
C GLY A 59 -6.22 7.16 10.39
N LEU A 60 -5.14 6.59 9.87
CA LEU A 60 -3.93 6.31 10.66
C LEU A 60 -3.04 7.55 10.81
N ASP A 61 -3.25 8.55 9.99
CA ASP A 61 -2.56 9.82 10.02
C ASP A 61 -3.37 10.80 10.88
N PRO A 62 -2.82 11.37 11.96
CA PRO A 62 -3.55 12.27 12.85
C PRO A 62 -4.02 13.55 12.14
N ASP A 63 -3.36 13.95 11.07
CA ASP A 63 -3.71 15.14 10.29
C ASP A 63 -4.72 14.87 9.17
N ARG A 64 -5.18 13.60 9.00
CA ARG A 64 -6.05 13.19 7.90
C ARG A 64 -7.17 12.26 8.34
N ASN A 65 -8.35 12.49 7.81
CA ASN A 65 -9.54 11.70 8.11
C ASN A 65 -9.71 10.46 7.22
N THR A 66 -9.00 10.39 6.09
CA THR A 66 -9.11 9.26 5.17
C THR A 66 -8.02 8.23 5.42
N ILE A 67 -8.39 6.96 5.27
CA ILE A 67 -7.43 5.86 5.37
C ILE A 67 -6.50 5.81 4.13
N GLN A 68 -5.31 5.30 4.34
CA GLN A 68 -4.34 5.06 3.28
C GLN A 68 -4.77 3.85 2.44
N MET A 69 -5.02 4.06 1.14
CA MET A 69 -5.51 3.01 0.23
C MET A 69 -4.45 1.99 -0.16
N ASP A 70 -3.17 2.29 0.03
CA ASP A 70 -2.07 1.37 -0.20
C ASP A 70 -1.96 0.24 0.85
N LEU A 71 -2.65 0.38 1.99
CA LEU A 71 -2.74 -0.65 3.03
C LEU A 71 -3.58 -1.87 2.60
N PHE A 72 -4.44 -1.72 1.59
CA PHE A 72 -5.33 -2.77 1.14
C PHE A 72 -4.76 -3.50 -0.07
N PRO A 73 -4.23 -4.72 0.09
CA PRO A 73 -3.83 -5.54 -1.04
C PRO A 73 -5.06 -6.02 -1.82
N THR A 74 -5.00 -5.97 -3.13
CA THR A 74 -6.15 -6.27 -4.01
C THR A 74 -6.64 -7.71 -3.92
N ASN A 75 -5.80 -8.64 -3.44
CA ASN A 75 -6.16 -10.05 -3.30
C ASN A 75 -7.22 -10.34 -2.22
N ILE A 76 -7.33 -9.48 -1.20
CA ILE A 76 -8.34 -9.62 -0.14
C ILE A 76 -9.66 -8.89 -0.46
N LEU A 77 -9.66 -8.07 -1.51
CA LEU A 77 -10.81 -7.26 -1.87
C LEU A 77 -11.76 -8.01 -2.80
N ASP A 78 -13.05 -7.87 -2.55
CA ASP A 78 -14.11 -8.32 -3.46
C ASP A 78 -14.52 -7.18 -4.38
N ASN A 79 -14.88 -6.06 -3.79
CA ASN A 79 -15.39 -4.92 -4.52
C ASN A 79 -14.98 -3.61 -3.84
N VAL A 80 -14.86 -2.54 -4.62
CA VAL A 80 -14.73 -1.18 -4.11
C VAL A 80 -15.74 -0.30 -4.80
N GLN A 81 -16.59 0.33 -4.02
CA GLN A 81 -17.66 1.19 -4.47
C GLN A 81 -17.29 2.65 -4.17
N ILE A 82 -17.35 3.47 -5.20
CA ILE A 82 -17.12 4.90 -5.07
C ILE A 82 -18.45 5.61 -5.30
N ILE A 83 -19.03 6.06 -4.21
CA ILE A 83 -20.34 6.68 -4.18
C ILE A 83 -20.13 8.19 -4.20
N LYS A 84 -20.64 8.84 -5.25
CA LYS A 84 -20.44 10.26 -5.51
C LYS A 84 -21.70 11.09 -5.24
N SER A 85 -22.80 10.43 -4.93
CA SER A 85 -24.09 11.08 -4.62
C SER A 85 -24.58 10.59 -3.26
N PHE A 86 -25.09 11.49 -2.46
CA PHE A 86 -25.70 11.15 -1.18
C PHE A 86 -27.02 10.38 -1.39
N THR A 87 -27.21 9.34 -0.58
CA THR A 87 -28.47 8.61 -0.41
C THR A 87 -28.77 8.47 1.07
N ALA A 88 -30.05 8.33 1.42
CA ALA A 88 -30.50 8.37 2.82
C ALA A 88 -29.99 7.21 3.70
N ASP A 89 -29.47 6.16 3.09
CA ASP A 89 -28.85 5.00 3.73
C ASP A 89 -27.37 5.19 4.07
N LEU A 90 -26.79 6.31 3.64
CA LEU A 90 -25.37 6.60 3.84
C LEU A 90 -25.14 7.55 5.01
N PRO A 91 -23.94 7.52 5.63
CA PRO A 91 -23.56 8.52 6.63
C PRO A 91 -23.66 9.94 6.07
N ALA A 92 -24.14 10.88 6.89
CA ALA A 92 -24.35 12.27 6.47
C ALA A 92 -23.10 13.15 6.53
N ASP A 93 -21.96 12.62 6.91
CA ASP A 93 -20.73 13.34 7.21
C ASP A 93 -19.72 13.40 6.05
N PHE A 94 -20.18 13.13 4.82
CA PHE A 94 -19.36 13.35 3.63
C PHE A 94 -20.10 14.23 2.60
N THR A 95 -19.33 14.98 1.80
CA THR A 95 -19.88 15.83 0.73
C THR A 95 -19.24 15.58 -0.64
N GLY A 96 -17.98 15.10 -0.66
CA GLY A 96 -17.24 14.83 -1.90
C GLY A 96 -17.49 13.46 -2.47
N GLY A 97 -17.42 12.46 -1.62
CA GLY A 97 -17.63 11.06 -1.99
C GLY A 97 -17.35 10.10 -0.85
N LEU A 98 -17.93 8.92 -0.95
CA LEU A 98 -17.69 7.83 -0.03
C LEU A 98 -17.05 6.67 -0.79
N VAL A 99 -15.96 6.14 -0.25
CA VAL A 99 -15.27 4.95 -0.75
C VAL A 99 -15.56 3.79 0.18
N ASN A 100 -16.41 2.88 -0.26
CA ASN A 100 -16.72 1.66 0.47
C ASN A 100 -15.84 0.51 -0.05
N ILE A 101 -14.99 0.00 0.82
CA ILE A 101 -14.08 -1.10 0.56
C ILE A 101 -14.75 -2.37 1.06
N VAL A 102 -15.05 -3.30 0.17
CA VAL A 102 -15.68 -4.58 0.52
C VAL A 102 -14.64 -5.69 0.40
N THR A 103 -14.42 -6.40 1.49
CA THR A 103 -13.52 -7.56 1.52
C THR A 103 -14.22 -8.82 1.07
N LYS A 104 -13.46 -9.79 0.58
CA LYS A 104 -13.97 -11.11 0.25
C LYS A 104 -14.50 -11.81 1.49
N GLU A 105 -15.58 -12.54 1.32
CA GLU A 105 -16.06 -13.51 2.28
C GLU A 105 -15.08 -14.69 2.41
N PHE A 106 -15.36 -15.61 3.35
CA PHE A 106 -14.53 -16.79 3.54
C PHE A 106 -14.38 -17.58 2.22
N PRO A 107 -13.13 -17.89 1.81
CA PRO A 107 -12.92 -18.66 0.59
C PRO A 107 -13.49 -20.06 0.77
N SER A 108 -14.45 -20.42 -0.08
CA SER A 108 -15.03 -21.78 -0.11
C SER A 108 -14.04 -22.86 -0.57
N LYS A 109 -12.95 -22.46 -1.21
CA LYS A 109 -11.90 -23.35 -1.71
C LYS A 109 -10.51 -22.78 -1.36
N LYS A 110 -9.60 -23.66 -0.92
CA LYS A 110 -8.20 -23.31 -0.75
C LYS A 110 -7.59 -23.04 -2.12
N SER A 111 -7.08 -21.85 -2.35
CA SER A 111 -6.40 -21.46 -3.60
C SER A 111 -4.99 -20.97 -3.28
N PRO A 112 -4.00 -21.86 -3.17
CA PRO A 112 -2.61 -21.45 -3.00
C PRO A 112 -2.15 -20.70 -4.26
N ALA A 113 -1.50 -19.57 -4.09
CA ALA A 113 -0.90 -18.82 -5.18
C ALA A 113 0.59 -18.62 -4.89
N LEU A 114 1.43 -18.99 -5.86
CA LEU A 114 2.86 -18.70 -5.84
C LEU A 114 3.15 -17.69 -6.97
N SER A 115 3.77 -16.59 -6.64
CA SER A 115 4.22 -15.62 -7.64
C SER A 115 5.73 -15.46 -7.57
N ILE A 116 6.38 -15.54 -8.73
CA ILE A 116 7.81 -15.31 -8.90
C ILE A 116 7.95 -14.10 -9.83
N SER A 117 8.66 -13.07 -9.39
CA SER A 117 8.93 -11.90 -10.21
C SER A 117 10.43 -11.71 -10.38
N LEU A 118 10.84 -11.44 -11.63
CA LEU A 118 12.22 -11.11 -11.97
C LEU A 118 12.27 -9.64 -12.38
N GLY A 119 13.15 -8.89 -11.73
CA GLY A 119 13.41 -7.49 -12.07
C GLY A 119 14.76 -7.32 -12.71
N TYR A 120 14.81 -6.58 -13.81
CA TYR A 120 16.06 -6.19 -14.47
C TYR A 120 16.16 -4.66 -14.55
N ASN A 121 17.27 -4.14 -14.08
CA ASN A 121 17.60 -2.73 -14.22
C ASN A 121 18.88 -2.60 -15.06
N PRO A 122 18.82 -2.00 -16.25
CA PRO A 122 19.98 -1.87 -17.14
C PRO A 122 21.10 -0.98 -16.57
N ASP A 123 20.78 -0.13 -15.59
CA ASP A 123 21.77 0.76 -14.97
C ASP A 123 22.53 0.12 -13.79
N MET A 124 22.06 -1.02 -13.32
CA MET A 124 22.64 -1.75 -12.18
C MET A 124 23.17 -3.13 -12.52
N HIS A 125 22.30 -3.94 -13.18
CA HIS A 125 22.61 -5.35 -13.41
C HIS A 125 23.65 -5.54 -14.50
N PHE A 126 24.63 -6.39 -14.22
CA PHE A 126 25.71 -6.76 -15.14
C PHE A 126 26.67 -5.63 -15.55
N LYS A 127 26.72 -4.52 -14.79
CA LYS A 127 27.72 -3.47 -15.00
C LYS A 127 28.94 -3.70 -14.12
N SER A 128 30.13 -3.63 -14.74
CA SER A 128 31.41 -3.81 -14.06
C SER A 128 31.82 -2.63 -13.18
N ASP A 129 31.27 -1.45 -13.45
CA ASP A 129 31.51 -0.20 -12.72
C ASP A 129 30.52 0.02 -11.55
N TYR A 130 29.51 -0.87 -11.41
CA TYR A 130 28.58 -0.79 -10.29
C TYR A 130 29.25 -1.22 -8.99
N ARG A 131 29.33 -0.31 -8.06
CA ARG A 131 29.86 -0.59 -6.71
C ARG A 131 28.78 -1.22 -5.86
N SER A 132 28.94 -2.49 -5.54
CA SER A 132 28.08 -3.20 -4.61
C SER A 132 28.84 -3.61 -3.35
N TYR A 133 28.12 -3.75 -2.26
CA TYR A 133 28.66 -4.33 -1.05
C TYR A 133 28.93 -5.82 -1.26
N LYS A 134 30.05 -6.34 -0.75
CA LYS A 134 30.36 -7.77 -0.79
C LYS A 134 29.38 -8.50 0.12
N GLY A 135 28.39 -9.12 -0.47
CA GLY A 135 27.40 -9.88 0.24
C GLY A 135 27.89 -11.24 0.73
N SER A 136 27.05 -11.94 1.49
CA SER A 136 27.29 -13.31 1.91
C SER A 136 26.80 -14.32 0.87
N SER A 137 27.23 -15.56 0.98
CA SER A 137 26.77 -16.67 0.12
C SER A 137 25.27 -16.97 0.25
N THR A 138 24.64 -16.54 1.34
CA THR A 138 23.22 -16.75 1.63
C THR A 138 22.31 -15.62 1.14
N ASP A 139 22.87 -14.51 0.68
CA ASP A 139 22.13 -13.34 0.19
C ASP A 139 21.25 -13.66 -1.02
N PHE A 140 21.68 -14.63 -1.84
CA PHE A 140 20.90 -15.09 -2.99
C PHE A 140 19.51 -15.61 -2.59
N PHE A 141 19.40 -16.19 -1.39
CA PHE A 141 18.14 -16.69 -0.83
C PHE A 141 17.45 -15.69 0.11
N ALA A 142 17.93 -14.44 0.17
CA ALA A 142 17.45 -13.41 1.09
C ALA A 142 17.59 -13.79 2.58
N PHE A 143 18.51 -14.69 2.94
CA PHE A 143 18.82 -15.03 4.32
C PHE A 143 20.08 -14.31 4.80
N ASP A 144 19.96 -13.58 5.90
CA ASP A 144 21.13 -12.99 6.56
C ASP A 144 21.84 -14.06 7.40
N ASN A 145 23.16 -14.22 7.17
CA ASN A 145 24.02 -15.12 7.94
C ASN A 145 24.69 -14.44 9.15
N GLY A 146 24.29 -13.22 9.48
CA GLY A 146 24.84 -12.43 10.57
C GLY A 146 26.09 -11.61 10.22
N GLN A 147 26.60 -11.65 8.98
CA GLN A 147 27.74 -10.81 8.56
C GLN A 147 27.43 -9.32 8.55
N ARG A 148 26.13 -8.95 8.43
CA ARG A 148 25.67 -7.56 8.46
C ARG A 148 25.21 -7.13 9.86
N LYS A 149 25.50 -7.93 10.87
CA LYS A 149 25.16 -7.56 12.25
C LYS A 149 25.86 -6.26 12.60
N ILE A 150 25.07 -5.29 13.06
CA ILE A 150 25.62 -4.01 13.51
C ILE A 150 26.57 -4.30 14.68
N PRO A 151 27.85 -3.87 14.61
CA PRO A 151 28.84 -4.20 15.64
C PRO A 151 28.61 -3.47 16.98
N ILE A 152 27.52 -2.75 17.11
CA ILE A 152 27.11 -2.02 18.31
C ILE A 152 26.07 -2.86 19.04
N GLU A 153 26.34 -3.27 20.26
CA GLU A 153 25.31 -3.84 21.13
C GLU A 153 24.22 -2.79 21.35
N ASN A 154 22.95 -3.22 21.31
CA ASN A 154 21.74 -2.36 21.40
C ASN A 154 21.59 -1.60 22.72
N ASN A 155 22.65 -1.36 23.46
CA ASN A 155 22.67 -0.53 24.65
C ASN A 155 22.91 0.93 24.23
N LEU A 156 21.82 1.59 23.83
CA LEU A 156 21.78 3.01 23.41
C LEU A 156 22.20 4.02 24.48
N SER A 157 22.68 3.58 25.63
CA SER A 157 23.07 4.46 26.74
C SER A 157 24.52 4.95 26.71
N SER A 158 25.37 4.43 25.82
CA SER A 158 26.73 4.94 25.62
C SER A 158 27.11 4.91 24.15
N PHE A 159 27.00 6.04 23.52
CA PHE A 159 27.65 6.30 22.22
C PHE A 159 29.17 6.23 22.44
N ASP A 160 29.75 5.07 22.24
CA ASP A 160 31.20 4.94 22.24
C ASP A 160 31.75 5.54 20.94
N LYS A 161 32.55 6.62 21.06
CA LYS A 161 33.21 7.26 19.91
C LYS A 161 34.06 6.28 19.09
N GLN A 162 34.57 5.20 19.70
CA GLN A 162 35.33 4.16 19.01
C GLN A 162 34.44 3.32 18.07
N ALA A 163 33.21 3.02 18.44
CA ALA A 163 32.27 2.29 17.60
C ALA A 163 31.85 3.10 16.38
N LEU A 164 31.76 4.41 16.48
CA LEU A 164 31.49 5.30 15.34
C LEU A 164 32.65 5.34 14.34
N ASN A 165 33.89 5.31 14.79
CA ASN A 165 35.05 5.30 13.90
C ASN A 165 35.16 4.01 13.06
N VAL A 166 34.69 2.87 13.59
CA VAL A 166 34.66 1.59 12.83
C VAL A 166 33.58 1.59 11.74
N LEU A 167 32.53 2.39 11.90
CA LEU A 167 31.46 2.49 10.91
C LEU A 167 31.80 3.42 9.74
N TYR A 168 32.78 4.30 9.88
CA TYR A 168 33.13 5.32 8.87
C TYR A 168 34.53 5.12 8.26
N THR A 169 35.26 4.07 8.63
CA THR A 169 36.51 3.63 7.98
C THR A 169 36.24 2.40 7.12
#